data_a204453e4695c0bf1d4004fb8f8f716c
#
_entry.id   a204453e4695c0bf1d4004fb8f8f716c
#
_cell.length_a   1.000
_cell.length_b   1.000
_cell.length_c   1.000
_cell.angle_alpha   90.00
_cell.angle_beta   90.00
_cell.angle_gamma   90.00
#
_symmetry.space_group_name_H-M   'P 1'
#
loop_
_entity.id
_entity.type
_entity.pdbx_description
1 polymer ?
#
loop_
_entity_poly.entity_id
_entity_poly.type
_entity_poly.pdbx_seq_one_letter_code
_entity_poly.pdbx_strand_id
1 'polypeptide(L)'
;MTPRSRITSRPWTSASVPAIDRQTLFTPEFLAQLERLSLASRRVFRGRVKGERRSLRRGHSVEFCDYRPYGIGDDLRYVDWNVYGRLDRLHVKLFLDEEDLCLHLVIDASASMDFGSPTKLDYAVRLAAALGFVGFVNLERVGVGVVRERLSEGWAPARGRSQFGPMVDFLSAIKSEGATRLNEGLAAYALRSREPGLAVIMSDLLDPNGFESGVRSFLERRFDVHLIHLLDPEEMNPDFAGDLRLVDSETGELRELSVDGDAVREYRDRLRQFLERVESFCRAHEIGYHRVITDTPVEEFVLSQLKGLVLA
;
A
#
# COMPACT_ATOMS: atom_id res chain seq x y z
N MET A 1 -10.52 -54.19 20.97
CA MET A 1 -10.39 -53.98 19.51
C MET A 1 -11.16 -52.77 19.15
N THR A 2 -10.51 -51.64 19.10
CA THR A 2 -11.07 -50.35 18.70
C THR A 2 -10.53 -49.99 17.32
N PRO A 3 -11.36 -49.49 16.37
CA PRO A 3 -10.90 -49.20 15.03
C PRO A 3 -10.06 -47.92 15.02
N ARG A 4 -8.83 -48.06 14.54
CA ARG A 4 -7.96 -46.90 14.22
C ARG A 4 -8.57 -46.13 13.06
N SER A 5 -9.12 -44.94 13.33
CA SER A 5 -9.47 -43.97 12.31
C SER A 5 -8.17 -43.44 11.68
N ARG A 6 -7.95 -43.75 10.41
CA ARG A 6 -6.92 -43.11 9.59
C ARG A 6 -7.37 -41.68 9.29
N ILE A 7 -6.83 -40.72 10.02
CA ILE A 7 -6.86 -39.35 9.59
C ILE A 7 -5.73 -39.17 8.55
N THR A 8 -6.08 -39.08 7.30
CA THR A 8 -5.16 -38.69 6.23
C THR A 8 -4.89 -37.22 6.37
N SER A 9 -3.81 -36.86 7.07
CA SER A 9 -3.20 -35.56 6.95
C SER A 9 -2.83 -35.35 5.47
N ARG A 10 -3.47 -34.44 4.78
CA ARG A 10 -3.00 -33.99 3.47
C ARG A 10 -1.62 -33.41 3.69
N PRO A 11 -0.55 -33.90 3.04
CA PRO A 11 0.73 -33.22 3.08
C PRO A 11 0.54 -31.91 2.38
N TRP A 12 0.91 -30.81 3.02
CA TRP A 12 1.18 -29.55 2.37
C TRP A 12 2.39 -29.76 1.46
N THR A 13 2.15 -30.28 0.28
CA THR A 13 3.12 -30.18 -0.79
C THR A 13 3.13 -28.72 -1.21
N SER A 14 4.30 -28.12 -1.24
CA SER A 14 4.55 -26.91 -2.02
C SER A 14 4.25 -27.26 -3.49
N ALA A 15 2.97 -27.33 -3.84
CA ALA A 15 2.57 -27.24 -5.21
C ALA A 15 3.07 -25.86 -5.63
N SER A 16 3.98 -25.82 -6.60
CA SER A 16 4.38 -24.58 -7.26
C SER A 16 3.09 -23.83 -7.59
N VAL A 17 2.81 -22.77 -6.81
CA VAL A 17 1.65 -21.92 -7.05
C VAL A 17 1.82 -21.43 -8.48
N PRO A 18 0.87 -21.69 -9.37
CA PRO A 18 0.97 -21.19 -10.73
C PRO A 18 1.13 -19.69 -10.67
N ALA A 19 2.07 -19.14 -11.43
CA ALA A 19 2.23 -17.70 -11.57
C ALA A 19 0.83 -17.10 -11.77
N ILE A 20 0.52 -16.05 -11.02
CA ILE A 20 -0.78 -15.38 -11.03
C ILE A 20 -1.20 -15.19 -12.49
N ASP A 21 -2.22 -15.93 -12.93
CA ASP A 21 -2.67 -15.79 -14.32
C ASP A 21 -3.28 -14.40 -14.49
N ARG A 22 -2.71 -13.62 -15.42
CA ARG A 22 -3.19 -12.30 -15.79
C ARG A 22 -4.70 -12.28 -16.06
N GLN A 23 -5.26 -13.36 -16.58
CA GLN A 23 -6.69 -13.46 -16.89
C GLN A 23 -7.55 -13.63 -15.64
N THR A 24 -7.01 -14.23 -14.58
CA THR A 24 -7.73 -14.41 -13.31
C THR A 24 -7.63 -13.17 -12.42
N LEU A 25 -6.55 -12.39 -12.50
CA LEU A 25 -6.38 -11.15 -11.77
C LEU A 25 -7.26 -10.01 -12.28
N PHE A 26 -7.48 -9.95 -13.59
CA PHE A 26 -8.12 -8.83 -14.27
C PHE A 26 -9.30 -9.29 -15.12
N THR A 27 -10.32 -9.82 -14.45
CA THR A 27 -11.57 -10.15 -15.10
C THR A 27 -12.25 -8.88 -15.65
N PRO A 28 -13.07 -8.97 -16.71
CA PRO A 28 -13.85 -7.84 -17.21
C PRO A 28 -14.69 -7.18 -16.12
N GLU A 29 -15.17 -7.98 -15.15
CA GLU A 29 -15.95 -7.52 -14.01
C GLU A 29 -15.10 -6.65 -13.09
N PHE A 30 -13.85 -7.08 -12.77
CA PHE A 30 -12.90 -6.31 -11.98
C PHE A 30 -12.56 -4.98 -12.65
N LEU A 31 -12.30 -4.98 -13.96
CA LEU A 31 -12.02 -3.75 -14.71
C LEU A 31 -13.22 -2.78 -14.68
N ALA A 32 -14.45 -3.30 -14.84
CA ALA A 32 -15.66 -2.48 -14.72
C ALA A 32 -15.83 -1.91 -13.32
N GLN A 33 -15.46 -2.64 -12.27
CA GLN A 33 -15.46 -2.17 -10.91
C GLN A 33 -14.41 -1.06 -10.68
N LEU A 34 -13.19 -1.22 -11.23
CA LEU A 34 -12.16 -0.19 -11.20
C LEU A 34 -12.60 1.12 -11.88
N GLU A 35 -13.35 1.03 -12.98
CA GLU A 35 -13.92 2.22 -13.62
C GLU A 35 -14.95 2.93 -12.73
N ARG A 36 -15.80 2.19 -12.02
CA ARG A 36 -16.72 2.75 -11.02
C ARG A 36 -15.95 3.40 -9.87
N LEU A 37 -14.90 2.74 -9.37
CA LEU A 37 -14.00 3.29 -8.34
C LEU A 37 -13.37 4.60 -8.79
N SER A 38 -12.93 4.69 -10.02
CA SER A 38 -12.33 5.90 -10.58
C SER A 38 -13.30 7.08 -10.63
N LEU A 39 -14.57 6.83 -10.90
CA LEU A 39 -15.61 7.86 -10.88
C LEU A 39 -15.94 8.32 -9.45
N ALA A 40 -15.90 7.41 -8.49
CA ALA A 40 -16.07 7.75 -7.07
C ALA A 40 -14.88 8.56 -6.55
N SER A 41 -13.64 8.14 -6.85
CA SER A 41 -12.42 8.81 -6.43
C SER A 41 -12.30 10.23 -6.98
N ARG A 42 -12.68 10.48 -8.24
CA ARG A 42 -12.69 11.83 -8.82
C ARG A 42 -13.54 12.82 -8.02
N ARG A 43 -14.62 12.38 -7.38
CA ARG A 43 -15.45 13.25 -6.52
C ARG A 43 -14.73 13.58 -5.22
N VAL A 44 -13.98 12.63 -4.68
CA VAL A 44 -13.22 12.78 -3.45
C VAL A 44 -12.00 13.66 -3.68
N PHE A 45 -11.21 13.41 -4.73
CA PHE A 45 -10.03 14.21 -5.08
C PHE A 45 -10.39 15.68 -5.39
N ARG A 46 -11.48 15.93 -6.12
CA ARG A 46 -11.93 17.31 -6.39
C ARG A 46 -12.36 18.06 -5.13
N GLY A 47 -12.82 17.37 -4.10
CA GLY A 47 -13.18 17.99 -2.83
C GLY A 47 -11.97 18.47 -2.02
N ARG A 48 -10.83 17.82 -2.18
CA ARG A 48 -9.58 18.09 -1.43
C ARG A 48 -8.76 19.25 -1.96
N VAL A 49 -8.74 19.45 -3.26
CA VAL A 49 -8.03 20.59 -3.90
C VAL A 49 -8.44 21.94 -3.29
N LYS A 50 -9.57 22.00 -2.56
CA LYS A 50 -10.05 23.20 -1.90
C LYS A 50 -9.57 23.46 -0.46
N GLY A 51 -8.95 22.50 0.23
CA GLY A 51 -8.83 22.58 1.71
C GLY A 51 -7.43 22.69 2.32
N GLU A 52 -6.47 21.85 2.01
CA GLU A 52 -5.37 21.64 2.98
C GLU A 52 -3.91 21.55 2.48
N ARG A 53 -3.66 21.48 1.18
CA ARG A 53 -2.27 21.55 0.69
C ARG A 53 -2.02 22.84 -0.08
N ARG A 54 -2.02 23.96 0.64
CA ARG A 54 -1.54 25.24 0.12
C ARG A 54 -0.01 25.24 0.19
N SER A 55 0.66 24.62 -0.78
CA SER A 55 2.08 24.87 -0.97
C SER A 55 2.26 26.30 -1.49
N LEU A 56 2.94 27.13 -0.71
CA LEU A 56 3.37 28.48 -1.13
C LEU A 56 4.61 28.42 -2.05
N ARG A 57 4.85 27.29 -2.72
CA ARG A 57 5.96 27.17 -3.65
C ARG A 57 5.57 27.77 -5.01
N ARG A 58 6.48 28.56 -5.54
CA ARG A 58 6.38 29.21 -6.85
C ARG A 58 6.46 28.15 -7.94
N GLY A 59 5.31 27.72 -8.48
CA GLY A 59 5.17 26.76 -9.56
C GLY A 59 4.47 27.34 -10.78
N HIS A 60 4.59 26.69 -11.93
CA HIS A 60 3.96 27.07 -13.19
C HIS A 60 2.52 26.55 -13.32
N SER A 61 1.70 26.64 -12.29
CA SER A 61 0.29 26.28 -12.39
C SER A 61 -0.51 27.37 -13.14
N VAL A 62 -1.54 26.94 -13.86
CA VAL A 62 -2.38 27.80 -14.71
C VAL A 62 -3.64 28.27 -13.99
N GLU A 63 -4.00 27.65 -12.85
CA GLU A 63 -5.25 27.95 -12.17
C GLU A 63 -5.06 29.01 -11.09
N PHE A 64 -5.69 30.18 -11.33
CA PHE A 64 -5.70 31.33 -10.39
C PHE A 64 -6.47 30.93 -9.12
N CYS A 65 -5.86 31.17 -7.95
CA CYS A 65 -6.47 30.90 -6.65
C CYS A 65 -6.95 32.16 -5.95
N ASP A 66 -6.06 33.13 -5.72
CA ASP A 66 -6.36 34.32 -4.91
C ASP A 66 -5.34 35.41 -5.14
N TYR A 67 -5.58 36.59 -4.53
CA TYR A 67 -4.63 37.70 -4.47
C TYR A 67 -4.06 37.87 -3.07
N ARG A 68 -2.77 38.20 -2.98
CA ARG A 68 -2.18 38.71 -1.76
C ARG A 68 -1.51 40.06 -2.00
N PRO A 69 -1.36 40.91 -0.99
CA PRO A 69 -0.56 42.11 -1.10
C PRO A 69 0.88 41.77 -1.53
N TYR A 70 1.44 42.63 -2.40
CA TYR A 70 2.83 42.53 -2.80
C TYR A 70 3.76 42.76 -1.61
N GLY A 71 4.75 41.93 -1.44
CA GLY A 71 5.85 42.07 -0.49
C GLY A 71 7.17 42.39 -1.22
N ILE A 72 8.07 43.14 -0.59
CA ILE A 72 9.40 43.42 -1.14
C ILE A 72 10.14 42.12 -1.42
N GLY A 73 10.53 41.90 -2.68
CA GLY A 73 11.21 40.68 -3.15
C GLY A 73 10.30 39.73 -3.92
N ASP A 74 9.00 40.03 -4.06
CA ASP A 74 8.10 39.28 -4.93
C ASP A 74 8.40 39.53 -6.40
N ASP A 75 8.17 38.48 -7.22
CA ASP A 75 8.37 38.58 -8.67
C ASP A 75 7.26 39.40 -9.32
N LEU A 76 7.65 40.48 -9.94
CA LEU A 76 6.75 41.45 -10.60
C LEU A 76 5.94 40.82 -11.75
N ARG A 77 6.36 39.69 -12.30
CA ARG A 77 5.62 38.96 -13.35
C ARG A 77 4.26 38.46 -12.87
N TYR A 78 4.11 38.24 -11.57
CA TYR A 78 2.86 37.77 -10.95
C TYR A 78 1.99 38.90 -10.41
N VAL A 79 2.42 40.18 -10.54
CA VAL A 79 1.62 41.33 -10.15
C VAL A 79 0.46 41.48 -11.12
N ASP A 80 -0.75 41.67 -10.59
CA ASP A 80 -1.91 42.01 -11.40
C ASP A 80 -2.01 43.53 -11.61
N TRP A 81 -1.57 43.98 -12.77
CA TRP A 81 -1.59 45.37 -13.15
C TRP A 81 -3.02 45.94 -13.31
N ASN A 82 -4.01 45.09 -13.58
CA ASN A 82 -5.41 45.54 -13.65
C ASN A 82 -5.97 45.84 -12.25
N VAL A 83 -5.59 45.02 -11.25
CA VAL A 83 -5.93 45.28 -9.85
C VAL A 83 -5.25 46.53 -9.34
N TYR A 84 -3.96 46.71 -9.68
CA TYR A 84 -3.22 47.93 -9.35
C TYR A 84 -3.92 49.18 -9.91
N GLY A 85 -4.31 49.17 -11.19
CA GLY A 85 -4.99 50.29 -11.83
C GLY A 85 -6.36 50.66 -11.22
N ARG A 86 -6.98 49.74 -10.46
CA ARG A 86 -8.28 49.98 -9.81
C ARG A 86 -8.18 50.36 -8.34
N LEU A 87 -7.22 49.73 -7.64
CA LEU A 87 -7.13 49.82 -6.18
C LEU A 87 -5.92 50.63 -5.69
N ASP A 88 -5.04 51.03 -6.58
CA ASP A 88 -3.75 51.69 -6.30
C ASP A 88 -2.90 50.92 -5.26
N ARG A 89 -3.00 49.60 -5.28
CA ARG A 89 -2.27 48.68 -4.42
C ARG A 89 -1.77 47.49 -5.21
N LEU A 90 -0.48 47.19 -5.06
CA LEU A 90 0.13 46.04 -5.72
C LEU A 90 -0.35 44.73 -5.08
N HIS A 91 -0.90 43.87 -5.90
CA HIS A 91 -1.31 42.51 -5.53
C HIS A 91 -0.64 41.47 -6.41
N VAL A 92 -0.19 40.39 -5.81
CA VAL A 92 0.41 39.25 -6.50
C VAL A 92 -0.65 38.15 -6.66
N LYS A 93 -0.77 37.63 -7.87
CA LYS A 93 -1.62 36.47 -8.16
C LYS A 93 -1.03 35.27 -7.48
N LEU A 94 -1.85 34.56 -6.69
CA LEU A 94 -1.55 33.26 -6.18
C LEU A 94 -2.15 32.23 -7.13
N PHE A 95 -1.34 31.30 -7.56
CA PHE A 95 -1.75 30.16 -8.36
C PHE A 95 -1.78 28.92 -7.49
N LEU A 96 -2.75 28.04 -7.71
CA LEU A 96 -2.72 26.71 -7.13
C LEU A 96 -1.59 25.94 -7.80
N ASP A 97 -0.62 25.54 -7.02
CA ASP A 97 0.35 24.56 -7.48
C ASP A 97 -0.33 23.20 -7.40
N GLU A 98 -0.62 22.59 -8.56
CA GLU A 98 -0.97 21.19 -8.60
C GLU A 98 0.30 20.42 -8.25
N GLU A 99 0.50 20.13 -6.97
CA GLU A 99 1.54 19.19 -6.59
C GLU A 99 1.19 17.84 -7.23
N ASP A 100 1.98 17.44 -8.22
CA ASP A 100 1.92 16.11 -8.81
C ASP A 100 2.12 15.08 -7.70
N LEU A 101 1.06 14.43 -7.26
CA LEU A 101 1.15 13.37 -6.27
C LEU A 101 1.83 12.16 -6.92
N CYS A 102 2.88 11.66 -6.28
CA CYS A 102 3.47 10.37 -6.63
C CYS A 102 2.92 9.28 -5.69
N LEU A 103 2.20 8.32 -6.24
CA LEU A 103 1.72 7.15 -5.52
C LEU A 103 2.77 6.04 -5.59
N HIS A 104 3.31 5.65 -4.46
CA HIS A 104 4.29 4.59 -4.32
C HIS A 104 3.62 3.34 -3.73
N LEU A 105 3.47 2.30 -4.53
CA LEU A 105 2.90 1.02 -4.14
C LEU A 105 4.06 0.07 -3.77
N VAL A 106 4.24 -0.22 -2.50
CA VAL A 106 5.33 -1.07 -2.01
C VAL A 106 4.77 -2.40 -1.56
N ILE A 107 5.16 -3.46 -2.24
CA ILE A 107 4.65 -4.82 -2.04
C ILE A 107 5.73 -5.67 -1.39
N ASP A 108 5.40 -6.24 -0.25
CA ASP A 108 6.16 -7.33 0.34
C ASP A 108 5.89 -8.61 -0.46
N ALA A 109 6.95 -9.23 -0.94
CA ALA A 109 6.90 -10.47 -1.69
C ALA A 109 7.80 -11.55 -1.06
N SER A 110 7.95 -11.51 0.26
CA SER A 110 8.60 -12.56 1.04
C SER A 110 7.82 -13.87 1.01
N ALA A 111 8.46 -14.96 1.41
CA ALA A 111 7.82 -16.27 1.39
C ALA A 111 6.60 -16.37 2.32
N SER A 112 6.52 -15.58 3.39
CA SER A 112 5.36 -15.52 4.28
C SER A 112 4.09 -15.02 3.58
N MET A 113 4.25 -14.24 2.52
CA MET A 113 3.13 -13.73 1.71
C MET A 113 2.48 -14.78 0.80
N ASP A 114 3.07 -15.97 0.67
CA ASP A 114 2.52 -17.12 -0.08
C ASP A 114 1.54 -17.96 0.75
N PHE A 115 0.94 -17.37 1.75
CA PHE A 115 -0.02 -18.03 2.63
C PHE A 115 -1.45 -17.62 2.31
N GLY A 116 -2.38 -18.58 2.43
CA GLY A 116 -3.82 -18.37 2.23
C GLY A 116 -4.33 -18.74 0.83
N SER A 117 -5.63 -18.57 0.63
CA SER A 117 -6.30 -18.77 -0.67
C SER A 117 -7.49 -17.80 -0.81
N PRO A 118 -7.36 -16.69 -1.57
CA PRO A 118 -6.16 -16.25 -2.31
C PRO A 118 -4.96 -15.98 -1.39
N THR A 119 -3.73 -16.05 -1.92
CA THR A 119 -2.55 -15.75 -1.10
C THR A 119 -2.51 -14.27 -0.72
N LYS A 120 -1.80 -13.94 0.37
CA LYS A 120 -1.59 -12.53 0.76
C LYS A 120 -0.92 -11.74 -0.38
N LEU A 121 0.01 -12.37 -1.11
CA LEU A 121 0.64 -11.75 -2.29
C LEU A 121 -0.36 -11.52 -3.42
N ASP A 122 -1.23 -12.48 -3.73
CA ASP A 122 -2.29 -12.32 -4.73
C ASP A 122 -3.18 -11.13 -4.40
N TYR A 123 -3.54 -11.02 -3.12
CA TYR A 123 -4.35 -9.91 -2.64
C TYR A 123 -3.60 -8.57 -2.78
N ALA A 124 -2.33 -8.51 -2.36
CA ALA A 124 -1.49 -7.32 -2.48
C ALA A 124 -1.34 -6.85 -3.94
N VAL A 125 -1.12 -7.78 -4.86
CA VAL A 125 -0.99 -7.49 -6.30
C VAL A 125 -2.29 -6.93 -6.88
N ARG A 126 -3.44 -7.53 -6.54
CA ARG A 126 -4.76 -7.03 -6.95
C ARG A 126 -5.04 -5.64 -6.40
N LEU A 127 -4.72 -5.43 -5.12
CA LEU A 127 -4.89 -4.14 -4.47
C LEU A 127 -3.99 -3.07 -5.08
N ALA A 128 -2.72 -3.39 -5.35
CA ALA A 128 -1.79 -2.50 -6.03
C ALA A 128 -2.29 -2.12 -7.43
N ALA A 129 -2.84 -3.06 -8.17
CA ALA A 129 -3.44 -2.79 -9.48
C ALA A 129 -4.66 -1.88 -9.39
N ALA A 130 -5.54 -2.10 -8.41
CA ALA A 130 -6.71 -1.25 -8.18
C ALA A 130 -6.31 0.19 -7.83
N LEU A 131 -5.39 0.36 -6.88
CA LEU A 131 -4.89 1.69 -6.47
C LEU A 131 -4.13 2.37 -7.61
N GLY A 132 -3.29 1.63 -8.34
CA GLY A 132 -2.56 2.16 -9.49
C GLY A 132 -3.49 2.62 -10.61
N PHE A 133 -4.56 1.86 -10.90
CA PHE A 133 -5.57 2.29 -11.87
C PHE A 133 -6.22 3.60 -11.46
N VAL A 134 -6.62 3.73 -10.19
CA VAL A 134 -7.19 4.95 -9.64
C VAL A 134 -6.21 6.12 -9.76
N GLY A 135 -4.93 5.91 -9.44
CA GLY A 135 -3.86 6.90 -9.60
C GLY A 135 -3.73 7.37 -11.06
N PHE A 136 -3.62 6.45 -12.02
CA PHE A 136 -3.51 6.80 -13.46
C PHE A 136 -4.74 7.51 -14.00
N VAL A 137 -5.93 7.18 -13.52
CA VAL A 137 -7.17 7.86 -13.94
C VAL A 137 -7.21 9.30 -13.44
N ASN A 138 -6.62 9.55 -12.27
CA ASN A 138 -6.51 10.89 -11.69
C ASN A 138 -5.27 11.65 -12.18
N LEU A 139 -4.56 11.09 -13.17
CA LEU A 139 -3.33 11.66 -13.75
C LEU A 139 -2.17 11.77 -12.77
N GLU A 140 -2.19 10.99 -11.69
CA GLU A 140 -1.09 10.89 -10.75
C GLU A 140 0.07 10.06 -11.32
N ARG A 141 1.26 10.24 -10.76
CA ARG A 141 2.40 9.36 -11.04
C ARG A 141 2.31 8.14 -10.14
N VAL A 142 2.42 6.95 -10.71
CA VAL A 142 2.37 5.70 -9.96
C VAL A 142 3.67 4.94 -10.15
N GLY A 143 4.30 4.52 -9.06
CA GLY A 143 5.47 3.65 -9.05
C GLY A 143 5.21 2.42 -8.18
N VAL A 144 5.90 1.31 -8.47
CA VAL A 144 5.81 0.08 -7.68
C VAL A 144 7.20 -0.32 -7.20
N GLY A 145 7.29 -0.77 -5.95
CA GLY A 145 8.48 -1.40 -5.37
C GLY A 145 8.14 -2.79 -4.85
N VAL A 146 9.02 -3.75 -5.07
CA VAL A 146 8.91 -5.11 -4.55
C VAL A 146 10.03 -5.34 -3.56
N VAL A 147 9.65 -5.67 -2.34
CA VAL A 147 10.57 -5.93 -1.22
C VAL A 147 10.56 -7.40 -0.87
N ARG A 148 11.75 -7.99 -0.68
CA ARG A 148 12.01 -9.34 -0.17
C ARG A 148 13.13 -9.25 0.87
N GLU A 149 14.25 -9.96 0.70
CA GLU A 149 15.46 -9.76 1.51
C GLU A 149 16.03 -8.33 1.40
N ARG A 150 15.74 -7.66 0.30
CA ARG A 150 16.11 -6.27 -0.01
C ARG A 150 15.14 -5.75 -1.08
N LEU A 151 15.29 -4.49 -1.47
CA LEU A 151 14.59 -3.99 -2.65
C LEU A 151 15.03 -4.80 -3.87
N SER A 152 14.15 -5.69 -4.36
CA SER A 152 14.46 -6.63 -5.44
C SER A 152 14.21 -6.00 -6.79
N GLU A 153 13.03 -5.46 -6.97
CA GLU A 153 12.52 -4.97 -8.24
C GLU A 153 11.75 -3.67 -8.05
N GLY A 154 11.57 -2.93 -9.12
CA GLY A 154 10.74 -1.73 -9.09
C GLY A 154 10.32 -1.32 -10.49
N TRP A 155 9.09 -0.85 -10.57
CA TRP A 155 8.55 -0.19 -11.74
C TRP A 155 8.57 1.32 -11.51
N ALA A 156 9.29 2.03 -12.37
CA ALA A 156 9.53 3.46 -12.18
C ALA A 156 8.23 4.27 -12.24
N PRO A 157 8.10 5.36 -11.44
CA PRO A 157 6.92 6.19 -11.48
C PRO A 157 6.60 6.69 -12.89
N ALA A 158 5.40 6.37 -13.37
CA ALA A 158 4.91 6.75 -14.68
C ALA A 158 3.50 7.37 -14.57
N ARG A 159 3.07 8.10 -15.59
CA ARG A 159 1.79 8.82 -15.62
C ARG A 159 0.95 8.41 -16.81
N GLY A 160 -0.35 8.40 -16.63
CA GLY A 160 -1.32 8.23 -17.69
C GLY A 160 -1.86 6.80 -17.85
N ARG A 161 -3.10 6.70 -18.32
CA ARG A 161 -3.84 5.43 -18.42
C ARG A 161 -3.16 4.36 -19.26
N SER A 162 -2.37 4.75 -20.27
CA SER A 162 -1.62 3.81 -21.13
C SER A 162 -0.59 2.99 -20.36
N GLN A 163 -0.18 3.46 -19.17
CA GLN A 163 0.79 2.78 -18.32
C GLN A 163 0.17 1.66 -17.46
N PHE A 164 -1.16 1.57 -17.42
CA PHE A 164 -1.84 0.52 -16.64
C PHE A 164 -1.51 -0.89 -17.13
N GLY A 165 -1.58 -1.14 -18.43
CA GLY A 165 -1.23 -2.46 -19.00
C GLY A 165 0.20 -2.90 -18.64
N PRO A 166 1.23 -2.09 -18.94
CA PRO A 166 2.61 -2.38 -18.53
C PRO A 166 2.79 -2.60 -17.02
N MET A 167 2.09 -1.84 -16.17
CA MET A 167 2.12 -2.05 -14.73
C MET A 167 1.51 -3.39 -14.33
N VAL A 168 0.40 -3.77 -14.94
CA VAL A 168 -0.24 -5.07 -14.72
C VAL A 168 0.67 -6.21 -15.13
N ASP A 169 1.37 -6.09 -16.26
CA ASP A 169 2.36 -7.08 -16.72
C ASP A 169 3.48 -7.24 -15.68
N PHE A 170 3.98 -6.14 -15.14
CA PHE A 170 4.98 -6.15 -14.07
C PHE A 170 4.44 -6.83 -12.80
N LEU A 171 3.25 -6.44 -12.34
CA LEU A 171 2.62 -6.98 -11.13
C LEU A 171 2.38 -8.49 -11.25
N SER A 172 1.95 -8.98 -12.42
CA SER A 172 1.69 -10.41 -12.67
C SER A 172 2.96 -11.27 -12.65
N ALA A 173 4.13 -10.67 -12.81
CA ALA A 173 5.40 -11.37 -12.77
C ALA A 173 5.99 -11.51 -11.36
N ILE A 174 5.41 -10.83 -10.38
CA ILE A 174 5.89 -10.88 -9.00
C ILE A 174 5.62 -12.27 -8.41
N LYS A 175 6.65 -12.84 -7.78
CA LYS A 175 6.56 -14.12 -7.07
C LYS A 175 7.02 -13.93 -5.64
N SER A 176 6.40 -14.69 -4.73
CA SER A 176 6.88 -14.81 -3.35
C SER A 176 8.11 -15.67 -3.31
N GLU A 177 9.19 -15.17 -2.73
CA GLU A 177 10.44 -15.92 -2.54
C GLU A 177 11.37 -15.22 -1.54
N GLY A 178 12.22 -16.01 -0.90
CA GLY A 178 13.27 -15.51 -0.01
C GLY A 178 12.78 -15.17 1.39
N ALA A 179 13.73 -14.88 2.27
CA ALA A 179 13.48 -14.46 3.64
C ALA A 179 13.01 -12.99 3.69
N THR A 180 12.26 -12.68 4.73
CA THR A 180 11.77 -11.32 4.96
C THR A 180 12.87 -10.48 5.60
N ARG A 181 13.27 -9.37 4.95
CA ARG A 181 14.09 -8.28 5.50
C ARG A 181 13.44 -6.96 5.19
N LEU A 182 12.29 -6.77 5.81
CA LEU A 182 11.39 -5.66 5.49
C LEU A 182 12.06 -4.31 5.74
N ASN A 183 12.80 -4.19 6.85
CA ASN A 183 13.49 -2.95 7.21
C ASN A 183 14.48 -2.49 6.13
N GLU A 184 15.35 -3.39 5.68
CA GLU A 184 16.37 -3.06 4.68
C GLU A 184 15.72 -2.75 3.32
N GLY A 185 14.73 -3.54 2.92
CA GLY A 185 14.04 -3.36 1.66
C GLY A 185 13.27 -2.04 1.58
N LEU A 186 12.53 -1.71 2.62
CA LEU A 186 11.79 -0.45 2.75
C LEU A 186 12.74 0.76 2.76
N ALA A 187 13.81 0.71 3.56
CA ALA A 187 14.80 1.78 3.61
C ALA A 187 15.47 1.99 2.24
N ALA A 188 15.83 0.90 1.55
CA ALA A 188 16.42 0.99 0.20
C ALA A 188 15.46 1.60 -0.82
N TYR A 189 14.16 1.27 -0.75
CA TYR A 189 13.15 1.89 -1.61
C TYR A 189 13.00 3.38 -1.31
N ALA A 190 12.86 3.76 -0.05
CA ALA A 190 12.75 5.15 0.36
C ALA A 190 13.96 5.96 -0.11
N LEU A 191 15.19 5.44 0.03
CA LEU A 191 16.42 6.10 -0.42
C LEU A 191 16.50 6.26 -1.94
N ARG A 192 16.04 5.26 -2.70
CA ARG A 192 16.07 5.27 -4.17
C ARG A 192 15.03 6.20 -4.78
N SER A 193 13.90 6.38 -4.10
CA SER A 193 12.81 7.24 -4.57
C SER A 193 13.24 8.72 -4.53
N ARG A 194 13.18 9.38 -5.68
CA ARG A 194 13.61 10.78 -5.81
C ARG A 194 12.60 11.77 -5.29
N GLU A 195 11.33 11.45 -5.41
CA GLU A 195 10.21 12.32 -5.07
C GLU A 195 9.40 11.66 -3.95
N PRO A 196 9.19 12.34 -2.82
CA PRO A 196 8.26 11.87 -1.82
C PRO A 196 6.83 11.98 -2.34
N GLY A 197 5.93 11.22 -1.74
CA GLY A 197 4.52 11.20 -2.12
C GLY A 197 3.74 10.32 -1.16
N LEU A 198 2.63 9.77 -1.62
CA LEU A 198 1.85 8.81 -0.86
C LEU A 198 2.46 7.42 -1.02
N ALA A 199 2.97 6.83 0.06
CA ALA A 199 3.50 5.48 0.09
C ALA A 199 2.47 4.53 0.71
N VAL A 200 2.04 3.53 -0.06
CA VAL A 200 1.15 2.45 0.40
C VAL A 200 1.98 1.18 0.49
N ILE A 201 2.27 0.76 1.72
CA ILE A 201 3.06 -0.44 2.02
C ILE A 201 2.10 -1.59 2.32
N MET A 202 2.22 -2.69 1.60
CA MET A 202 1.39 -3.89 1.70
C MET A 202 2.23 -5.06 2.18
N SER A 203 2.00 -5.55 3.40
CA SER A 203 2.79 -6.61 4.03
C SER A 203 1.99 -7.27 5.16
N ASP A 204 2.37 -8.48 5.56
CA ASP A 204 1.93 -9.13 6.80
C ASP A 204 2.77 -8.71 8.02
N LEU A 205 3.86 -7.95 7.79
CA LEU A 205 4.77 -7.41 8.81
C LEU A 205 5.46 -8.49 9.68
N LEU A 206 5.49 -9.74 9.22
CA LEU A 206 6.04 -10.88 9.95
C LEU A 206 7.56 -11.00 9.75
N ASP A 207 8.30 -9.91 9.96
CA ASP A 207 9.77 -9.93 9.97
C ASP A 207 10.28 -10.08 11.42
N PRO A 208 11.12 -11.08 11.72
CA PRO A 208 11.75 -11.23 13.03
C PRO A 208 12.51 -9.98 13.51
N ASN A 209 13.03 -9.18 12.58
CA ASN A 209 13.75 -7.93 12.86
C ASN A 209 12.83 -6.71 12.94
N GLY A 210 11.51 -6.91 12.83
CA GLY A 210 10.50 -5.84 12.83
C GLY A 210 10.44 -5.08 11.51
N PHE A 211 9.61 -4.06 11.48
CA PHE A 211 9.33 -3.23 10.29
C PHE A 211 9.52 -1.73 10.56
N GLU A 212 9.65 -1.36 11.81
CA GLU A 212 9.54 0.01 12.30
C GLU A 212 10.63 0.93 11.72
N SER A 213 11.87 0.44 11.62
CA SER A 213 12.98 1.26 11.10
C SER A 213 12.87 1.51 9.60
N GLY A 214 12.40 0.51 8.85
CA GLY A 214 12.13 0.64 7.42
C GLY A 214 11.03 1.67 7.14
N VAL A 215 9.94 1.61 7.88
CA VAL A 215 8.83 2.59 7.76
C VAL A 215 9.28 4.00 8.15
N ARG A 216 10.07 4.16 9.22
CA ARG A 216 10.63 5.47 9.59
C ARG A 216 11.46 6.11 8.47
N SER A 217 12.17 5.31 7.67
CA SER A 217 12.93 5.83 6.53
C SER A 217 12.06 6.56 5.50
N PHE A 218 10.78 6.17 5.36
CA PHE A 218 9.81 6.93 4.54
C PHE A 218 9.43 8.25 5.21
N LEU A 219 9.13 8.24 6.51
CA LEU A 219 8.75 9.46 7.25
C LEU A 219 9.87 10.50 7.23
N GLU A 220 11.12 10.08 7.43
CA GLU A 220 12.30 10.95 7.36
C GLU A 220 12.45 11.63 6.00
N ARG A 221 11.98 10.97 4.94
CA ARG A 221 11.95 11.49 3.58
C ARG A 221 10.64 12.20 3.21
N ARG A 222 9.77 12.44 4.19
CA ARG A 222 8.51 13.17 4.03
C ARG A 222 7.49 12.48 3.13
N PHE A 223 7.47 11.15 3.11
CA PHE A 223 6.36 10.42 2.54
C PHE A 223 5.15 10.50 3.47
N ASP A 224 3.97 10.55 2.88
CA ASP A 224 2.72 10.24 3.57
C ASP A 224 2.55 8.72 3.53
N VAL A 225 2.52 8.06 4.69
CA VAL A 225 2.64 6.60 4.74
C VAL A 225 1.32 5.97 5.15
N HIS A 226 0.85 5.03 4.35
CA HIS A 226 -0.23 4.13 4.67
C HIS A 226 0.28 2.69 4.71
N LEU A 227 -0.02 2.00 5.80
CA LEU A 227 0.36 0.63 6.02
C LEU A 227 -0.87 -0.27 5.89
N ILE A 228 -0.87 -1.15 4.90
CA ILE A 228 -1.91 -2.15 4.70
C ILE A 228 -1.41 -3.47 5.24
N HIS A 229 -1.93 -3.84 6.39
CA HIS A 229 -1.58 -5.06 7.10
C HIS A 229 -2.47 -6.20 6.61
N LEU A 230 -1.88 -7.11 5.86
CA LEU A 230 -2.54 -8.24 5.22
C LEU A 230 -2.52 -9.46 6.15
N LEU A 231 -3.67 -10.00 6.44
CA LEU A 231 -3.84 -11.19 7.29
C LEU A 231 -4.75 -12.20 6.59
N ASP A 232 -4.43 -13.47 6.76
CA ASP A 232 -5.30 -14.54 6.30
C ASP A 232 -6.36 -14.89 7.37
N PRO A 233 -7.57 -15.35 6.99
CA PRO A 233 -8.58 -15.80 7.94
C PRO A 233 -8.08 -16.89 8.89
N GLU A 234 -7.23 -17.81 8.43
CA GLU A 234 -6.65 -18.88 9.25
C GLU A 234 -5.62 -18.33 10.26
N GLU A 235 -4.90 -17.26 9.92
CA GLU A 235 -4.03 -16.56 10.88
C GLU A 235 -4.83 -15.88 11.99
N MET A 236 -6.00 -15.35 11.66
CA MET A 236 -6.86 -14.69 12.64
C MET A 236 -7.59 -15.68 13.57
N ASN A 237 -8.02 -16.80 13.03
CA ASN A 237 -8.76 -17.81 13.76
C ASN A 237 -8.26 -19.21 13.38
N PRO A 238 -7.10 -19.63 13.91
CA PRO A 238 -6.59 -20.96 13.64
C PRO A 238 -7.54 -22.00 14.21
N ASP A 239 -8.02 -22.89 13.34
CA ASP A 239 -8.84 -24.05 13.69
C ASP A 239 -7.97 -25.33 13.65
N PHE A 240 -6.89 -25.30 14.40
CA PHE A 240 -5.96 -26.41 14.48
C PHE A 240 -6.11 -27.13 15.83
N ALA A 241 -6.23 -28.42 15.78
CA ALA A 241 -6.24 -29.31 16.98
C ALA A 241 -5.46 -30.58 16.70
N GLY A 242 -4.69 -31.03 17.68
CA GLY A 242 -3.92 -32.26 17.60
C GLY A 242 -2.46 -32.06 17.21
N ASP A 243 -1.80 -33.15 16.77
CA ASP A 243 -0.38 -33.10 16.41
C ASP A 243 -0.21 -32.49 15.02
N LEU A 244 0.41 -31.33 14.96
CA LEU A 244 0.72 -30.60 13.74
C LEU A 244 2.21 -30.64 13.43
N ARG A 245 2.50 -30.69 12.16
CA ARG A 245 3.84 -30.53 11.62
C ARG A 245 3.90 -29.18 10.92
N LEU A 246 4.49 -28.21 11.59
CA LEU A 246 4.69 -26.89 11.04
C LEU A 246 5.96 -26.84 10.19
N VAL A 247 5.87 -26.20 9.04
CA VAL A 247 7.00 -25.91 8.16
C VAL A 247 7.18 -24.41 8.14
N ASP A 248 8.35 -23.94 8.56
CA ASP A 248 8.70 -22.54 8.41
C ASP A 248 8.84 -22.20 6.92
N SER A 249 8.08 -21.21 6.45
CA SER A 249 8.02 -20.87 5.02
C SER A 249 9.32 -20.26 4.48
N GLU A 250 10.16 -19.71 5.34
CA GLU A 250 11.41 -19.06 4.96
C GLU A 250 12.62 -19.99 5.06
N THR A 251 12.68 -20.79 6.12
CA THR A 251 13.83 -21.65 6.41
C THR A 251 13.62 -23.10 6.00
N GLY A 252 12.36 -23.51 5.81
CA GLY A 252 11.98 -24.91 5.61
C GLY A 252 12.13 -25.78 6.87
N GLU A 253 12.42 -25.18 8.03
CA GLU A 253 12.57 -25.90 9.29
C GLU A 253 11.24 -26.55 9.69
N LEU A 254 11.33 -27.81 10.09
CA LEU A 254 10.17 -28.59 10.53
C LEU A 254 10.07 -28.58 12.04
N ARG A 255 8.90 -28.22 12.57
CA ARG A 255 8.59 -28.31 14.00
C ARG A 255 7.32 -29.12 14.20
N GLU A 256 7.42 -30.18 15.00
CA GLU A 256 6.26 -30.94 15.45
C GLU A 256 5.72 -30.29 16.72
N LEU A 257 4.46 -29.94 16.71
CA LEU A 257 3.78 -29.29 17.82
C LEU A 257 2.45 -29.96 18.09
N SER A 258 2.21 -30.37 19.33
CA SER A 258 0.88 -30.79 19.77
C SER A 258 0.09 -29.52 20.14
N VAL A 259 -0.91 -29.19 19.33
CA VAL A 259 -1.76 -28.04 19.54
C VAL A 259 -2.95 -28.43 20.41
N ASP A 260 -2.92 -27.96 21.63
CA ASP A 260 -4.03 -28.00 22.57
C ASP A 260 -4.74 -26.66 22.68
N GLY A 261 -5.80 -26.62 23.49
CA GLY A 261 -6.55 -25.36 23.71
C GLY A 261 -5.73 -24.25 24.37
N ASP A 262 -4.63 -24.60 25.08
CA ASP A 262 -3.75 -23.62 25.71
C ASP A 262 -2.83 -22.98 24.67
N ALA A 263 -2.28 -23.76 23.75
CA ALA A 263 -1.46 -23.30 22.65
C ALA A 263 -2.25 -22.32 21.73
N VAL A 264 -3.51 -22.64 21.43
CA VAL A 264 -4.38 -21.75 20.64
C VAL A 264 -4.64 -20.43 21.38
N ARG A 265 -4.85 -20.47 22.71
CA ARG A 265 -5.02 -19.27 23.52
C ARG A 265 -3.76 -18.40 23.50
N GLU A 266 -2.61 -19.02 23.72
CA GLU A 266 -1.32 -18.33 23.69
C GLU A 266 -1.06 -17.68 22.32
N TYR A 267 -1.35 -18.38 21.23
CA TYR A 267 -1.24 -17.81 19.88
C TYR A 267 -2.11 -16.57 19.72
N ARG A 268 -3.40 -16.65 20.10
CA ARG A 268 -4.34 -15.53 20.01
C ARG A 268 -3.90 -14.32 20.84
N ASP A 269 -3.33 -14.56 22.02
CA ASP A 269 -2.81 -13.49 22.87
C ASP A 269 -1.57 -12.84 22.26
N ARG A 270 -0.65 -13.61 21.68
CA ARG A 270 0.52 -13.11 20.96
C ARG A 270 0.12 -12.32 19.72
N LEU A 271 -0.83 -12.84 18.94
CA LEU A 271 -1.38 -12.14 17.77
C LEU A 271 -2.00 -10.81 18.19
N ARG A 272 -2.81 -10.78 19.22
CA ARG A 272 -3.42 -9.55 19.74
C ARG A 272 -2.35 -8.51 20.12
N GLN A 273 -1.34 -8.92 20.89
CA GLN A 273 -0.23 -8.05 21.27
C GLN A 273 0.54 -7.52 20.06
N PHE A 274 0.74 -8.34 19.05
CA PHE A 274 1.37 -7.93 17.81
C PHE A 274 0.54 -6.86 17.07
N LEU A 275 -0.75 -7.09 16.90
CA LEU A 275 -1.67 -6.15 16.26
C LEU A 275 -1.73 -4.80 17.01
N GLU A 276 -1.81 -4.85 18.35
CA GLU A 276 -1.80 -3.65 19.20
C GLU A 276 -0.46 -2.89 19.10
N ARG A 277 0.67 -3.58 18.99
CA ARG A 277 1.98 -2.97 18.77
C ARG A 277 2.04 -2.24 17.43
N VAL A 278 1.59 -2.88 16.35
CA VAL A 278 1.55 -2.28 15.01
C VAL A 278 0.66 -1.03 15.01
N GLU A 279 -0.56 -1.15 15.54
CA GLU A 279 -1.50 -0.03 15.60
C GLU A 279 -0.97 1.14 16.43
N SER A 280 -0.36 0.84 17.58
CA SER A 280 0.24 1.86 18.46
C SER A 280 1.41 2.58 17.79
N PHE A 281 2.27 1.84 17.07
CA PHE A 281 3.35 2.42 16.28
C PHE A 281 2.81 3.36 15.20
N CYS A 282 1.83 2.91 14.44
CA CYS A 282 1.22 3.72 13.38
C CYS A 282 0.58 5.00 13.94
N ARG A 283 -0.16 4.89 15.03
CA ARG A 283 -0.79 6.04 15.70
C ARG A 283 0.25 7.04 16.22
N ALA A 284 1.34 6.56 16.81
CA ALA A 284 2.40 7.42 17.35
C ALA A 284 3.17 8.21 16.27
N HIS A 285 3.14 7.75 15.02
CA HIS A 285 3.87 8.34 13.90
C HIS A 285 2.94 8.92 12.82
N GLU A 286 1.64 9.06 13.10
CA GLU A 286 0.62 9.59 12.16
C GLU A 286 0.55 8.80 10.85
N ILE A 287 0.80 7.48 10.90
CA ILE A 287 0.73 6.57 9.76
C ILE A 287 -0.71 6.07 9.59
N GLY A 288 -1.24 6.13 8.38
CA GLY A 288 -2.51 5.51 8.04
C GLY A 288 -2.42 3.98 8.18
N TYR A 289 -3.13 3.40 9.16
CA TYR A 289 -3.12 1.95 9.38
C TYR A 289 -4.43 1.31 8.94
N HIS A 290 -4.32 0.33 8.05
CA HIS A 290 -5.46 -0.40 7.49
C HIS A 290 -5.20 -1.90 7.60
N ARG A 291 -5.98 -2.56 8.46
CA ARG A 291 -5.96 -4.01 8.58
C ARG A 291 -6.99 -4.60 7.63
N VAL A 292 -6.59 -5.58 6.84
CA VAL A 292 -7.47 -6.30 5.91
C VAL A 292 -7.25 -7.80 6.01
N ILE A 293 -8.35 -8.55 5.95
CA ILE A 293 -8.35 -10.01 5.87
C ILE A 293 -8.55 -10.38 4.40
N THR A 294 -7.78 -11.34 3.90
CA THR A 294 -7.70 -11.67 2.47
C THR A 294 -8.99 -12.23 1.85
N ASP A 295 -9.97 -12.59 2.66
CA ASP A 295 -11.33 -12.95 2.21
C ASP A 295 -12.21 -11.75 1.88
N THR A 296 -11.81 -10.53 2.30
CA THR A 296 -12.52 -9.29 1.95
C THR A 296 -12.31 -8.94 0.49
N PRO A 297 -13.35 -8.74 -0.32
CA PRO A 297 -13.17 -8.32 -1.72
C PRO A 297 -12.34 -7.03 -1.84
N VAL A 298 -11.34 -7.03 -2.73
CA VAL A 298 -10.44 -5.88 -2.90
C VAL A 298 -11.22 -4.60 -3.20
N GLU A 299 -12.27 -4.71 -4.00
CA GLU A 299 -13.12 -3.57 -4.39
C GLU A 299 -13.84 -2.96 -3.20
N GLU A 300 -14.36 -3.80 -2.29
CA GLU A 300 -15.01 -3.36 -1.07
C GLU A 300 -14.03 -2.66 -0.15
N PHE A 301 -12.85 -3.25 0.04
CA PHE A 301 -11.78 -2.63 0.82
C PHE A 301 -11.38 -1.27 0.24
N VAL A 302 -11.10 -1.19 -1.06
CA VAL A 302 -10.70 0.07 -1.72
C VAL A 302 -11.81 1.12 -1.60
N LEU A 303 -13.08 0.76 -1.81
CA LEU A 303 -14.21 1.68 -1.68
C LEU A 303 -14.39 2.20 -0.25
N SER A 304 -14.24 1.33 0.74
CA SER A 304 -14.36 1.70 2.16
C SER A 304 -13.23 2.59 2.64
N GLN A 305 -12.00 2.33 2.16
CA GLN A 305 -10.78 2.99 2.60
C GLN A 305 -10.35 4.18 1.72
N LEU A 306 -10.89 4.30 0.48
CA LEU A 306 -10.56 5.44 -0.39
C LEU A 306 -10.77 6.79 0.29
N LYS A 307 -11.76 6.90 1.16
CA LYS A 307 -11.97 8.11 1.96
C LYS A 307 -10.80 8.36 2.92
N GLY A 308 -10.24 7.34 3.53
CA GLY A 308 -9.08 7.43 4.42
C GLY A 308 -7.75 7.59 3.67
N LEU A 309 -7.50 6.75 2.64
CA LEU A 309 -6.29 6.79 1.80
C LEU A 309 -6.16 8.07 0.97
N VAL A 310 -7.29 8.69 0.63
CA VAL A 310 -7.36 9.87 -0.25
C VAL A 310 -7.70 11.13 0.55
N LEU A 311 -8.18 11.01 1.78
CA LEU A 311 -8.58 12.12 2.65
C LEU A 311 -7.62 12.36 3.83
N ALA A 312 -6.58 11.55 4.05
CA ALA A 312 -5.47 11.82 4.98
C ALA A 312 -4.36 12.70 4.38
#